data_c8c58b59d6ff155387e1b55af3377629
#
_entry.id   c8c58b59d6ff155387e1b55af3377629
#
_cell.length_a   1.000
_cell.length_b   1.000
_cell.length_c   1.000
_cell.angle_alpha   90.00
_cell.angle_beta   90.00
_cell.angle_gamma   90.00
#
_symmetry.space_group_name_H-M   'P 1'
#
loop_
_entity.id
_entity.type
_entity.pdbx_description
1 polymer ?
#
loop_
_entity_poly.entity_id
_entity_poly.type
_entity_poly.pdbx_seq_one_letter_code
_entity_poly.pdbx_strand_id
1 'polypeptide(L)'
;YLAFFNEVCERTAQLMVHWMRVGFVHGVMNTDNLSILGETIDYGPYGWLDNFDPEWTPNTTDAGNRRYRYSQQPAIAQWNLMQLANALLPLIEDPKPLEMALTDFAKIYQQSWQSMMAAKLGLTHFNDNLNNRLLNLLSSSEIDMTLFFRALADVRQDDTDLMQPLT
;
A
#
# COMPACT_ATOMS: atom_id res chain seq x y z
N TYR A 1 24.35 -5.77 -10.95
CA TYR A 1 22.95 -6.12 -11.12
C TYR A 1 22.22 -6.27 -9.79
N LEU A 2 22.81 -6.92 -8.77
CA LEU A 2 22.15 -7.09 -7.46
C LEU A 2 21.84 -5.74 -6.78
N ALA A 3 22.78 -4.79 -6.76
CA ALA A 3 22.52 -3.46 -6.19
C ALA A 3 21.38 -2.72 -6.91
N PHE A 4 21.29 -2.87 -8.23
CA PHE A 4 20.15 -2.37 -9.01
C PHE A 4 18.85 -3.00 -8.54
N PHE A 5 18.79 -4.32 -8.40
CA PHE A 5 17.56 -5.02 -7.98
C PHE A 5 17.14 -4.61 -6.57
N ASN A 6 18.09 -4.49 -5.62
CA ASN A 6 17.81 -4.02 -4.27
C ASN A 6 17.19 -2.62 -4.27
N GLU A 7 17.74 -1.70 -5.05
CA GLU A 7 17.21 -0.34 -5.21
C GLU A 7 15.79 -0.34 -5.78
N VAL A 8 15.50 -1.17 -6.79
CA VAL A 8 14.16 -1.33 -7.36
C VAL A 8 13.18 -1.86 -6.30
N CYS A 9 13.59 -2.85 -5.50
CA CYS A 9 12.77 -3.38 -4.40
C CYS A 9 12.43 -2.30 -3.38
N GLU A 10 13.42 -1.52 -2.95
CA GLU A 10 13.22 -0.44 -1.97
C GLU A 10 12.27 0.64 -2.50
N ARG A 11 12.51 1.15 -3.71
CA ARG A 11 11.65 2.16 -4.35
C ARG A 11 10.23 1.67 -4.54
N THR A 12 10.06 0.41 -4.95
CA THR A 12 8.74 -0.20 -5.12
C THR A 12 8.01 -0.32 -3.77
N ALA A 13 8.72 -0.69 -2.68
CA ALA A 13 8.12 -0.75 -1.35
C ALA A 13 7.60 0.62 -0.91
N GLN A 14 8.40 1.69 -1.11
CA GLN A 14 7.98 3.05 -0.79
C GLN A 14 6.79 3.52 -1.65
N LEU A 15 6.80 3.20 -2.95
CA LEU A 15 5.67 3.50 -3.83
C LEU A 15 4.37 2.85 -3.33
N MET A 16 4.43 1.57 -2.91
CA MET A 16 3.27 0.89 -2.35
C MET A 16 2.78 1.56 -1.06
N VAL A 17 3.67 1.97 -0.18
CA VAL A 17 3.28 2.73 1.03
C VAL A 17 2.57 4.03 0.67
N HIS A 18 3.07 4.76 -0.34
CA HIS A 18 2.43 6.00 -0.79
C HIS A 18 1.05 5.77 -1.40
N TRP A 19 0.87 4.74 -2.22
CA TRP A 19 -0.44 4.39 -2.77
C TRP A 19 -1.44 4.03 -1.67
N MET A 20 -1.03 3.14 -0.76
CA MET A 20 -1.86 2.74 0.37
C MET A 20 -2.22 3.92 1.29
N ARG A 21 -1.29 4.86 1.46
CA ARG A 21 -1.49 6.06 2.29
C ARG A 21 -2.64 6.94 1.80
N VAL A 22 -2.77 7.10 0.49
CA VAL A 22 -3.74 8.03 -0.12
C VAL A 22 -4.96 7.32 -0.71
N GLY A 23 -5.07 6.00 -0.53
CA GLY A 23 -6.19 5.24 -1.09
C GLY A 23 -6.12 5.07 -2.61
N PHE A 24 -4.96 5.26 -3.23
CA PHE A 24 -4.79 5.10 -4.68
C PHE A 24 -4.83 3.63 -5.08
N VAL A 25 -5.57 3.31 -6.14
CA VAL A 25 -5.65 1.99 -6.75
C VAL A 25 -5.29 2.10 -8.22
N HIS A 26 -4.20 1.44 -8.60
CA HIS A 26 -3.71 1.45 -9.99
C HIS A 26 -4.65 0.69 -10.95
N GLY A 27 -5.19 -0.43 -10.50
CA GLY A 27 -6.19 -1.23 -11.21
C GLY A 27 -5.64 -2.17 -12.29
N VAL A 28 -4.40 -1.99 -12.78
CA VAL A 28 -3.75 -2.88 -13.76
C VAL A 28 -2.25 -2.98 -13.47
N MET A 29 -1.86 -3.76 -12.48
CA MET A 29 -0.46 -3.93 -12.08
C MET A 29 0.20 -5.13 -12.77
N ASN A 30 0.16 -5.16 -14.11
CA ASN A 30 0.99 -6.08 -14.89
C ASN A 30 2.48 -5.70 -14.73
N THR A 31 3.37 -6.62 -15.09
CA THR A 31 4.83 -6.40 -14.99
C THR A 31 5.34 -5.23 -15.82
N ASP A 32 4.70 -4.94 -16.94
CA ASP A 32 5.00 -3.83 -17.85
C ASP A 32 4.47 -2.48 -17.36
N ASN A 33 3.56 -2.48 -16.37
CA ASN A 33 2.94 -1.27 -15.82
C ASN A 33 3.57 -0.82 -14.49
N LEU A 34 4.74 -1.34 -14.14
CA LEU A 34 5.48 -0.97 -12.94
C LEU A 34 6.85 -0.39 -13.29
N SER A 35 7.08 0.85 -12.86
CA SER A 35 8.35 1.53 -13.06
C SER A 35 9.43 1.02 -12.10
N ILE A 36 10.61 0.73 -12.62
CA ILE A 36 11.81 0.44 -11.82
C ILE A 36 12.33 1.67 -11.05
N LEU A 37 11.83 2.85 -11.37
CA LEU A 37 12.18 4.10 -10.68
C LEU A 37 11.30 4.37 -9.46
N GLY A 38 10.27 3.54 -9.20
CA GLY A 38 9.30 3.77 -8.13
C GLY A 38 8.35 4.92 -8.43
N GLU A 39 8.05 5.14 -9.70
CA GLU A 39 7.11 6.15 -10.18
C GLU A 39 5.81 5.48 -10.62
N THR A 40 4.68 6.18 -10.47
CA THR A 40 3.40 5.72 -11.00
C THR A 40 3.35 5.99 -12.49
N ILE A 41 3.15 4.94 -13.29
CA ILE A 41 3.05 4.99 -14.75
C ILE A 41 1.81 4.25 -15.22
N ASP A 42 1.50 4.32 -16.53
CA ASP A 42 0.42 3.58 -17.18
C ASP A 42 -0.95 3.76 -16.52
N TYR A 43 -1.35 5.02 -16.37
CA TYR A 43 -2.65 5.42 -15.84
C TYR A 43 -3.80 4.93 -16.74
N GLY A 44 -4.24 3.68 -16.52
CA GLY A 44 -5.42 3.09 -17.14
C GLY A 44 -6.67 3.32 -16.29
N PRO A 45 -7.36 2.25 -15.86
CA PRO A 45 -8.54 2.35 -14.99
C PRO A 45 -8.10 2.53 -13.52
N TYR A 46 -7.41 3.61 -13.21
CA TYR A 46 -7.00 3.95 -11.84
C TYR A 46 -8.10 4.73 -11.11
N GLY A 47 -7.97 4.81 -9.79
CA GLY A 47 -8.87 5.64 -8.96
C GLY A 47 -8.40 5.73 -7.52
N TRP A 48 -9.17 6.42 -6.71
CA TRP A 48 -8.96 6.54 -5.28
C TRP A 48 -10.16 5.99 -4.53
N LEU A 49 -9.92 5.45 -3.34
CA LEU A 49 -11.00 5.09 -2.45
C LEU A 49 -11.74 6.35 -1.99
N ASP A 50 -13.06 6.33 -2.11
CA ASP A 50 -13.95 7.18 -1.31
C ASP A 50 -14.16 6.48 0.04
N ASN A 51 -15.17 5.61 0.14
CA ASN A 51 -15.33 4.74 1.31
C ASN A 51 -14.18 3.73 1.40
N PHE A 52 -13.69 3.49 2.62
CA PHE A 52 -12.62 2.51 2.84
C PHE A 52 -13.11 1.10 2.54
N ASP A 53 -12.81 0.61 1.35
CA ASP A 53 -13.08 -0.76 0.90
C ASP A 53 -11.77 -1.42 0.44
N PRO A 54 -11.19 -2.34 1.25
CA PRO A 54 -9.99 -3.08 0.88
C PRO A 54 -10.15 -3.93 -0.40
N GLU A 55 -11.38 -4.28 -0.74
CA GLU A 55 -11.70 -5.13 -1.89
C GLU A 55 -12.02 -4.34 -3.17
N TRP A 56 -12.02 -3.02 -3.10
CA TRP A 56 -12.36 -2.18 -4.24
C TRP A 56 -11.29 -2.21 -5.33
N THR A 57 -11.75 -2.27 -6.58
CA THR A 57 -10.93 -2.10 -7.79
C THR A 57 -11.67 -1.22 -8.80
N PRO A 58 -11.00 -0.23 -9.41
CA PRO A 58 -11.59 0.61 -10.48
C PRO A 58 -11.68 -0.13 -11.81
N ASN A 59 -10.99 -1.26 -11.96
CA ASN A 59 -10.92 -2.03 -13.19
C ASN A 59 -12.13 -2.98 -13.32
N THR A 60 -13.08 -2.63 -14.19
CA THR A 60 -14.28 -3.43 -14.43
C THR A 60 -13.99 -4.81 -15.05
N THR A 61 -12.88 -4.95 -15.78
CA THR A 61 -12.47 -6.26 -16.35
C THR A 61 -11.85 -7.18 -15.30
N ASP A 62 -11.37 -6.63 -14.18
CA ASP A 62 -10.85 -7.38 -13.02
C ASP A 62 -11.93 -7.64 -11.95
N ALA A 63 -13.18 -7.25 -12.19
CA ALA A 63 -14.25 -7.31 -11.19
C ALA A 63 -14.52 -8.75 -10.66
N GLY A 64 -14.27 -9.79 -11.48
CA GLY A 64 -14.47 -11.19 -11.08
C GLY A 64 -13.40 -11.71 -10.13
N ASN A 65 -12.13 -11.41 -10.40
CA ASN A 65 -11.00 -11.91 -9.62
C ASN A 65 -10.47 -10.89 -8.60
N ARG A 66 -10.68 -9.61 -8.87
CA ARG A 66 -10.18 -8.47 -8.07
C ARG A 66 -8.67 -8.58 -7.75
N ARG A 67 -7.91 -9.05 -8.74
CA ARG A 67 -6.46 -9.26 -8.61
C ARG A 67 -5.75 -7.97 -8.20
N TYR A 68 -6.20 -6.84 -8.75
CA TYR A 68 -5.60 -5.52 -8.57
C TYR A 68 -6.38 -4.62 -7.62
N ARG A 69 -7.15 -5.21 -6.69
CA ARG A 69 -7.84 -4.45 -5.64
C ARG A 69 -6.86 -3.75 -4.70
N TYR A 70 -7.35 -2.76 -3.97
CA TYR A 70 -6.56 -1.94 -3.05
C TYR A 70 -5.68 -2.77 -2.11
N SER A 71 -6.26 -3.73 -1.38
CA SER A 71 -5.51 -4.53 -0.40
C SER A 71 -4.44 -5.44 -0.99
N GLN A 72 -4.53 -5.77 -2.28
CA GLN A 72 -3.58 -6.68 -2.93
C GLN A 72 -2.38 -5.99 -3.57
N GLN A 73 -2.37 -4.67 -3.68
CA GLN A 73 -1.33 -3.94 -4.40
C GLN A 73 0.10 -4.27 -3.92
N PRO A 74 0.40 -4.33 -2.61
CA PRO A 74 1.75 -4.68 -2.16
C PRO A 74 2.16 -6.12 -2.52
N ALA A 75 1.22 -7.06 -2.44
CA ALA A 75 1.49 -8.46 -2.81
C ALA A 75 1.71 -8.64 -4.33
N ILE A 76 0.96 -7.91 -5.15
CA ILE A 76 1.16 -7.89 -6.60
C ILE A 76 2.47 -7.22 -6.98
N ALA A 77 2.86 -6.15 -6.30
CA ALA A 77 4.17 -5.52 -6.49
C ALA A 77 5.31 -6.51 -6.19
N GLN A 78 5.23 -7.24 -5.07
CA GLN A 78 6.20 -8.28 -4.74
C GLN A 78 6.24 -9.40 -5.80
N TRP A 79 5.08 -9.81 -6.32
CA TRP A 79 5.01 -10.78 -7.42
C TRP A 79 5.71 -10.24 -8.69
N ASN A 80 5.51 -8.96 -9.03
CA ASN A 80 6.19 -8.34 -10.17
C ASN A 80 7.71 -8.28 -9.98
N LEU A 81 8.17 -7.94 -8.76
CA LEU A 81 9.60 -7.99 -8.43
C LEU A 81 10.17 -9.40 -8.54
N MET A 82 9.40 -10.43 -8.20
CA MET A 82 9.82 -11.83 -8.41
C MET A 82 9.98 -12.14 -9.91
N GLN A 83 9.13 -11.61 -10.80
CA GLN A 83 9.31 -11.76 -12.24
C GLN A 83 10.58 -11.05 -12.74
N LEU A 84 10.87 -9.85 -12.22
CA LEU A 84 12.12 -9.15 -12.52
C LEU A 84 13.34 -9.92 -12.00
N ALA A 85 13.27 -10.50 -10.80
CA ALA A 85 14.33 -11.37 -10.26
C ALA A 85 14.60 -12.56 -11.18
N ASN A 86 13.56 -13.24 -11.65
CA ASN A 86 13.69 -14.36 -12.60
C ASN A 86 14.36 -13.92 -13.92
N ALA A 87 14.06 -12.70 -14.40
CA ALA A 87 14.68 -12.16 -15.60
C ALA A 87 16.17 -11.80 -15.39
N LEU A 88 16.56 -11.44 -14.17
CA LEU A 88 17.93 -11.09 -13.82
C LEU A 88 18.79 -12.30 -13.43
N LEU A 89 18.17 -13.46 -13.14
CA LEU A 89 18.87 -14.65 -12.69
C LEU A 89 20.03 -15.09 -13.61
N PRO A 90 19.89 -15.05 -14.95
CA PRO A 90 21.02 -15.39 -15.84
C PRO A 90 22.25 -14.48 -15.71
N LEU A 91 22.09 -13.29 -15.11
CA LEU A 91 23.14 -12.29 -14.91
C LEU A 91 23.76 -12.35 -13.51
N ILE A 92 23.14 -13.03 -12.56
CA ILE A 92 23.52 -13.05 -11.14
C ILE A 92 23.99 -14.46 -10.71
N GLU A 93 23.60 -15.51 -11.43
CA GLU A 93 23.97 -16.93 -11.25
C GLU A 93 23.45 -17.57 -9.94
N ASP A 94 23.53 -16.89 -8.79
CA ASP A 94 23.02 -17.37 -7.50
C ASP A 94 21.65 -16.75 -7.19
N PRO A 95 20.56 -17.53 -7.00
CA PRO A 95 19.23 -17.01 -6.68
C PRO A 95 19.12 -16.43 -5.26
N LYS A 96 19.94 -16.86 -4.31
CA LYS A 96 19.81 -16.50 -2.89
C LYS A 96 19.81 -15.00 -2.62
N PRO A 97 20.70 -14.17 -3.20
CA PRO A 97 20.65 -12.73 -3.00
C PRO A 97 19.36 -12.09 -3.52
N LEU A 98 18.76 -12.61 -4.60
CA LEU A 98 17.49 -12.13 -5.13
C LEU A 98 16.33 -12.50 -4.19
N GLU A 99 16.31 -13.71 -3.65
CA GLU A 99 15.33 -14.15 -2.65
C GLU A 99 15.40 -13.31 -1.37
N MET A 100 16.63 -12.97 -0.93
CA MET A 100 16.84 -12.07 0.21
C MET A 100 16.25 -10.68 -0.06
N ALA A 101 16.50 -10.11 -1.24
CA ALA A 101 15.96 -8.80 -1.61
C ALA A 101 14.42 -8.78 -1.64
N LEU A 102 13.77 -9.85 -2.11
CA LEU A 102 12.31 -10.01 -2.07
C LEU A 102 11.79 -10.12 -0.63
N THR A 103 12.55 -10.76 0.24
CA THR A 103 12.22 -10.82 1.68
C THR A 103 12.37 -9.46 2.34
N ASP A 104 13.42 -8.71 1.98
CA ASP A 104 13.66 -7.37 2.50
C ASP A 104 12.63 -6.36 1.98
N PHE A 105 12.14 -6.50 0.73
CA PHE A 105 10.98 -5.72 0.24
C PHE A 105 9.79 -5.81 1.20
N ALA A 106 9.42 -7.02 1.62
CA ALA A 106 8.27 -7.22 2.51
C ALA A 106 8.49 -6.56 3.88
N LYS A 107 9.72 -6.64 4.44
CA LYS A 107 10.08 -6.00 5.71
C LYS A 107 10.07 -4.46 5.59
N ILE A 108 10.69 -3.92 4.52
CA ILE A 108 10.73 -2.48 4.25
C ILE A 108 9.31 -1.94 4.11
N TYR A 109 8.47 -2.61 3.31
CA TYR A 109 7.07 -2.23 3.16
C TYR A 109 6.34 -2.21 4.51
N GLN A 110 6.43 -3.29 5.29
CA GLN A 110 5.74 -3.41 6.57
C GLN A 110 6.18 -2.31 7.55
N GLN A 111 7.47 -2.10 7.71
CA GLN A 111 8.01 -1.08 8.63
C GLN A 111 7.61 0.33 8.20
N SER A 112 7.73 0.63 6.92
CA SER A 112 7.35 1.94 6.37
C SER A 112 5.85 2.18 6.46
N TRP A 113 5.03 1.15 6.22
CA TRP A 113 3.57 1.24 6.37
C TRP A 113 3.18 1.48 7.83
N GLN A 114 3.77 0.77 8.79
CA GLN A 114 3.54 0.98 10.22
C GLN A 114 3.92 2.40 10.65
N SER A 115 5.08 2.89 10.21
CA SER A 115 5.54 4.26 10.49
C SER A 115 4.60 5.30 9.89
N MET A 116 4.16 5.10 8.66
CA MET A 116 3.19 5.96 7.98
C MET A 116 1.85 5.98 8.71
N MET A 117 1.32 4.83 9.15
CA MET A 117 0.05 4.76 9.88
C MET A 117 0.16 5.39 11.27
N ALA A 118 1.26 5.19 11.99
CA ALA A 118 1.51 5.88 13.24
C ALA A 118 1.48 7.41 13.05
N ALA A 119 2.17 7.90 12.02
CA ALA A 119 2.19 9.33 11.70
C ALA A 119 0.80 9.87 11.33
N LYS A 120 0.00 9.12 10.53
CA LYS A 120 -1.38 9.51 10.17
C LYS A 120 -2.30 9.60 11.39
N LEU A 121 -2.03 8.82 12.43
CA LEU A 121 -2.80 8.79 13.68
C LEU A 121 -2.23 9.71 14.76
N GLY A 122 -1.17 10.47 14.47
CA GLY A 122 -0.50 11.32 15.46
C GLY A 122 0.18 10.54 16.60
N LEU A 123 0.52 9.26 16.37
CA LEU A 123 1.14 8.40 17.36
C LEU A 123 2.67 8.41 17.24
N THR A 124 3.36 8.33 18.37
CA THR A 124 4.82 8.17 18.42
C THR A 124 5.29 6.79 18.03
N HIS A 125 4.43 5.76 18.25
CA HIS A 125 4.71 4.37 17.92
C HIS A 125 3.45 3.72 17.32
N PHE A 126 3.67 2.79 16.40
CA PHE A 126 2.58 2.02 15.81
C PHE A 126 1.91 1.12 16.87
N ASN A 127 0.59 1.05 16.81
CA ASN A 127 -0.23 0.21 17.69
C ASN A 127 -1.13 -0.70 16.85
N ASP A 128 -0.78 -1.99 16.77
CA ASP A 128 -1.50 -2.99 15.97
C ASP A 128 -2.98 -3.09 16.34
N ASN A 129 -3.30 -3.10 17.64
CA ASN A 129 -4.68 -3.23 18.09
C ASN A 129 -5.53 -2.03 17.68
N LEU A 130 -5.04 -0.82 17.93
CA LEU A 130 -5.73 0.42 17.54
C LEU A 130 -5.91 0.47 16.02
N ASN A 131 -4.85 0.17 15.26
CA ASN A 131 -4.91 0.18 13.80
C ASN A 131 -5.93 -0.81 13.25
N ASN A 132 -5.94 -2.06 13.76
CA ASN A 132 -6.87 -3.08 13.30
C ASN A 132 -8.32 -2.71 13.63
N ARG A 133 -8.58 -2.16 14.82
CA ARG A 133 -9.90 -1.66 15.21
C ARG A 133 -10.37 -0.52 14.30
N LEU A 134 -9.47 0.41 13.99
CA LEU A 134 -9.76 1.52 13.09
C LEU A 134 -10.11 1.02 11.67
N LEU A 135 -9.27 0.18 11.07
CA LEU A 135 -9.52 -0.33 9.71
C LEU A 135 -10.84 -1.12 9.64
N ASN A 136 -11.14 -1.90 10.67
CA ASN A 136 -12.41 -2.61 10.77
C ASN A 136 -13.60 -1.64 10.88
N LEU A 137 -13.48 -0.58 11.66
CA LEU A 137 -14.51 0.45 11.76
C LEU A 137 -14.73 1.17 10.43
N LEU A 138 -13.66 1.60 9.77
CA LEU A 138 -13.75 2.26 8.46
C LEU A 138 -14.44 1.38 7.42
N SER A 139 -14.10 0.08 7.36
CA SER A 139 -14.70 -0.89 6.43
C SER A 139 -16.17 -1.15 6.73
N SER A 140 -16.55 -1.26 8.02
CA SER A 140 -17.92 -1.66 8.41
C SER A 140 -18.95 -0.52 8.35
N SER A 141 -18.48 0.72 8.32
CA SER A 141 -19.32 1.92 8.44
C SER A 141 -19.34 2.78 7.17
N GLU A 142 -18.81 2.29 6.06
CA GLU A 142 -18.75 3.01 4.77
C GLU A 142 -18.16 4.44 4.91
N ILE A 143 -17.14 4.58 5.72
CA ILE A 143 -16.53 5.88 6.02
C ILE A 143 -15.53 6.26 4.91
N ASP A 144 -15.70 7.48 4.36
CA ASP A 144 -14.73 8.08 3.43
C ASP A 144 -13.35 8.20 4.10
N MET A 145 -12.38 7.49 3.52
CA MET A 145 -11.02 7.40 4.06
C MET A 145 -10.34 8.77 4.11
N THR A 146 -10.48 9.57 3.07
CA THR A 146 -9.82 10.88 2.95
C THR A 146 -10.43 11.87 3.93
N LEU A 147 -11.76 11.93 3.99
CA LEU A 147 -12.46 12.85 4.90
C LEU A 147 -12.19 12.48 6.36
N PHE A 148 -12.17 11.17 6.69
CA PHE A 148 -11.83 10.72 8.04
C PHE A 148 -10.44 11.22 8.50
N PHE A 149 -9.39 10.97 7.71
CA PHE A 149 -8.04 11.39 8.11
C PHE A 149 -7.84 12.91 8.09
N ARG A 150 -8.59 13.64 7.26
CA ARG A 150 -8.59 15.10 7.30
C ARG A 150 -9.27 15.62 8.57
N ALA A 151 -10.43 15.08 8.92
CA ALA A 151 -11.13 15.44 10.15
C ALA A 151 -10.29 15.10 11.40
N LEU A 152 -9.60 13.93 11.38
CA LEU A 152 -8.71 13.52 12.47
C LEU A 152 -7.56 14.52 12.71
N ALA A 153 -7.07 15.20 11.67
CA ALA A 153 -6.00 16.19 11.80
C ALA A 153 -6.44 17.45 12.60
N ASP A 154 -7.73 17.71 12.67
CA ASP A 154 -8.30 18.85 13.42
C ASP A 154 -8.61 18.50 14.87
N VAL A 155 -8.54 17.22 15.26
CA VAL A 155 -8.82 16.74 16.62
C VAL A 155 -7.70 17.17 17.56
N ARG A 156 -8.09 17.85 18.65
CA ARG A 156 -7.15 18.26 19.73
C ARG A 156 -7.27 17.31 20.91
N GLN A 157 -6.17 17.14 21.63
CA GLN A 157 -6.12 16.26 22.81
C GLN A 157 -7.09 16.68 23.93
N ASP A 158 -7.51 17.95 23.95
CA ASP A 158 -8.37 18.55 24.97
C ASP A 158 -9.85 18.60 24.53
N ASP A 159 -10.20 18.12 23.33
CA ASP A 159 -11.57 18.11 22.82
C ASP A 159 -12.40 16.99 23.49
N THR A 160 -13.03 17.33 24.61
CA THR A 160 -13.96 16.44 25.32
C THR A 160 -15.31 16.25 24.61
N ASP A 161 -15.66 17.12 23.65
CA ASP A 161 -16.92 17.08 22.89
C ASP A 161 -16.96 16.01 21.80
N LEU A 162 -15.83 15.37 21.49
CA LEU A 162 -15.74 14.30 20.48
C LEU A 162 -16.38 12.97 20.90
N MET A 163 -16.92 12.90 22.12
CA MET A 163 -17.67 11.74 22.62
C MET A 163 -19.17 11.78 22.26
N GLN A 164 -19.64 12.82 21.55
CA GLN A 164 -21.00 12.85 21.07
C GLN A 164 -21.11 11.99 19.80
N PRO A 165 -22.08 11.06 19.74
CA PRO A 165 -22.28 10.30 18.51
C PRO A 165 -22.65 11.25 17.39
N LEU A 166 -22.03 11.04 16.22
CA LEU A 166 -22.42 11.68 14.96
C LEU A 166 -23.88 11.25 14.69
N THR A 167 -24.83 12.15 14.97
CA THR A 167 -26.25 11.96 14.64
C THR A 167 -26.51 12.29 13.19
#